data_3dc6c3f0786677efb3e2f8434753688a
#
_entry.id   3dc6c3f0786677efb3e2f8434753688a
#
_cell.length_a   1.000
_cell.length_b   1.000
_cell.length_c   1.000
_cell.angle_alpha   90.00
_cell.angle_beta   90.00
_cell.angle_gamma   90.00
#
_symmetry.space_group_name_H-M   'P 1'
#
loop_
_entity.id
_entity.type
_entity.pdbx_description
1 polymer ?
#
loop_
_entity_poly.entity_id
_entity_poly.type
_entity_poly.pdbx_seq_one_letter_code
_entity_poly.pdbx_strand_id
1 'polypeptide(L)'
;MAIWQSASRFVLLLVLCVSCSSKRITKANVDQVTEGMSKKQVESILGPPTSLSTEDFVIMKKTTYVYRQSKDTVTIVFKDDKVQSKDSTLSD
;
A
#
# COMPACT_ATOMS: atom_id res chain seq x y z
N MET A 1 20.42 -31.02 14.10
CA MET A 1 19.81 -31.39 12.82
C MET A 1 18.50 -30.71 12.58
N ALA A 2 17.63 -30.66 13.57
CA ALA A 2 16.33 -30.00 13.40
C ALA A 2 16.45 -28.52 13.13
N ILE A 3 17.50 -27.88 13.55
CA ILE A 3 17.73 -26.47 13.41
C ILE A 3 17.81 -26.05 11.93
N TRP A 4 18.36 -26.91 11.13
CA TRP A 4 18.53 -26.61 9.71
C TRP A 4 17.19 -26.46 9.00
N GLN A 5 16.27 -27.33 9.33
CA GLN A 5 14.95 -27.28 8.70
C GLN A 5 14.20 -26.04 9.05
N SER A 6 14.36 -25.56 10.27
CA SER A 6 13.72 -24.32 10.68
C SER A 6 14.23 -23.13 9.89
N ALA A 7 15.53 -23.07 9.68
CA ALA A 7 16.13 -21.98 8.92
C ALA A 7 15.64 -21.98 7.47
N SER A 8 15.54 -23.17 6.88
CA SER A 8 15.05 -23.26 5.51
C SER A 8 13.65 -22.73 5.35
N ARG A 9 12.79 -23.07 6.28
CA ARG A 9 11.41 -22.61 6.22
C ARG A 9 11.31 -21.10 6.37
N PHE A 10 12.15 -20.53 7.18
CA PHE A 10 12.20 -19.11 7.37
C PHE A 10 12.52 -18.40 6.08
N VAL A 11 13.52 -18.88 5.37
CA VAL A 11 13.93 -18.29 4.11
C VAL A 11 12.79 -18.36 3.08
N LEU A 12 12.09 -19.47 3.05
CA LEU A 12 10.96 -19.63 2.13
C LEU A 12 9.87 -18.61 2.36
N LEU A 13 9.57 -18.34 3.63
CA LEU A 13 8.55 -17.37 3.97
C LEU A 13 8.91 -15.97 3.47
N LEU A 14 10.17 -15.60 3.62
CA LEU A 14 10.63 -14.30 3.15
C LEU A 14 10.47 -14.16 1.65
N VAL A 15 10.80 -15.19 0.91
CA VAL A 15 10.68 -15.15 -0.54
C VAL A 15 9.23 -14.98 -0.96
N LEU A 16 8.31 -15.65 -0.30
CA LEU A 16 6.91 -15.54 -0.60
C LEU A 16 6.39 -14.12 -0.37
N CYS A 17 6.83 -13.48 0.71
CA CYS A 17 6.42 -12.11 0.98
C CYS A 17 6.83 -11.16 -0.12
N VAL A 18 8.05 -11.30 -0.62
CA VAL A 18 8.53 -10.45 -1.69
C VAL A 18 7.71 -10.66 -2.96
N SER A 19 7.39 -11.90 -3.27
CA SER A 19 6.59 -12.20 -4.45
C SER A 19 5.21 -11.59 -4.39
N CYS A 20 4.58 -11.62 -3.23
CA CYS A 20 3.23 -11.11 -3.08
C CYS A 20 3.15 -9.60 -3.24
N SER A 21 4.20 -8.87 -2.85
CA SER A 21 4.17 -7.41 -2.86
C SER A 21 4.15 -6.80 -4.26
N SER A 22 4.55 -7.55 -5.28
CA SER A 22 4.69 -7.00 -6.62
C SER A 22 3.39 -6.86 -7.39
N LYS A 23 2.28 -7.40 -6.89
CA LYS A 23 1.01 -7.37 -7.62
C LYS A 23 -0.15 -6.86 -6.78
N ARG A 24 0.11 -5.88 -5.97
CA ARG A 24 -0.93 -5.36 -5.09
C ARG A 24 -1.76 -4.25 -5.71
N ILE A 25 -1.24 -3.60 -6.74
CA ILE A 25 -1.96 -2.49 -7.37
C ILE A 25 -2.87 -3.03 -8.43
N THR A 26 -4.06 -3.44 -8.02
CA THR A 26 -5.09 -3.94 -8.92
C THR A 26 -6.37 -3.16 -8.63
N LYS A 27 -7.28 -3.15 -9.61
CA LYS A 27 -8.54 -2.47 -9.42
C LYS A 27 -9.30 -3.03 -8.21
N ALA A 28 -9.29 -4.35 -8.06
CA ALA A 28 -9.96 -5.00 -6.93
C ALA A 28 -9.40 -4.52 -5.59
N ASN A 29 -8.08 -4.43 -5.48
CA ASN A 29 -7.46 -3.97 -4.25
C ASN A 29 -7.71 -2.49 -4.01
N VAL A 30 -7.64 -1.68 -5.06
CA VAL A 30 -7.92 -0.24 -4.93
C VAL A 30 -9.36 -0.02 -4.49
N ASP A 31 -10.28 -0.84 -4.99
CA ASP A 31 -11.69 -0.72 -4.61
C ASP A 31 -11.92 -1.05 -3.13
N GLN A 32 -11.02 -1.79 -2.51
CA GLN A 32 -11.12 -2.10 -1.08
C GLN A 32 -10.76 -0.89 -0.20
N VAL A 33 -10.03 0.06 -0.75
CA VAL A 33 -9.65 1.25 0.00
C VAL A 33 -10.85 2.19 0.07
N THR A 34 -11.27 2.50 1.30
CA THR A 34 -12.45 3.33 1.52
C THR A 34 -12.11 4.48 2.46
N GLU A 35 -12.97 5.49 2.45
CA GLU A 35 -12.80 6.65 3.33
C GLU A 35 -12.76 6.20 4.79
N GLY A 36 -11.87 6.82 5.54
CA GLY A 36 -11.74 6.53 6.96
C GLY A 36 -10.71 5.47 7.30
N MET A 37 -10.17 4.79 6.31
CA MET A 37 -9.11 3.82 6.55
C MET A 37 -7.82 4.53 6.96
N SER A 38 -7.04 3.90 7.84
CA SER A 38 -5.75 4.43 8.23
C SER A 38 -4.70 4.16 7.17
N LYS A 39 -3.56 4.85 7.26
CA LYS A 39 -2.44 4.60 6.36
C LYS A 39 -2.00 3.15 6.42
N LYS A 40 -1.96 2.57 7.61
CA LYS A 40 -1.57 1.18 7.78
C LYS A 40 -2.51 0.22 7.06
N GLN A 41 -3.79 0.50 7.12
CA GLN A 41 -4.77 -0.34 6.44
C GLN A 41 -4.60 -0.27 4.93
N VAL A 42 -4.37 0.92 4.40
CA VAL A 42 -4.12 1.07 2.96
C VAL A 42 -2.85 0.36 2.55
N GLU A 43 -1.79 0.50 3.34
CA GLU A 43 -0.54 -0.17 3.02
C GLU A 43 -0.63 -1.68 3.12
N SER A 44 -1.51 -2.19 3.96
CA SER A 44 -1.70 -3.64 4.05
C SER A 44 -2.40 -4.17 2.81
N ILE A 45 -3.15 -3.35 2.12
CA ILE A 45 -3.85 -3.73 0.90
C ILE A 45 -2.98 -3.48 -0.34
N LEU A 46 -2.42 -2.28 -0.45
CA LEU A 46 -1.71 -1.84 -1.64
C LEU A 46 -0.19 -1.90 -1.54
N GLY A 47 0.33 -2.09 -0.34
CA GLY A 47 1.77 -2.08 -0.13
C GLY A 47 2.30 -0.65 0.02
N PRO A 48 3.63 -0.48 0.05
CA PRO A 48 4.22 0.85 0.16
C PRO A 48 4.00 1.65 -1.11
N PRO A 49 3.77 2.97 -0.99
CA PRO A 49 3.53 3.80 -2.17
C PRO A 49 4.80 4.02 -2.97
N THR A 50 4.62 4.31 -4.26
CA THR A 50 5.74 4.66 -5.11
C THR A 50 6.35 5.98 -4.68
N SER A 51 5.49 6.94 -4.33
CA SER A 51 5.95 8.20 -3.77
C SER A 51 4.96 8.67 -2.73
N LEU A 52 5.44 9.54 -1.85
CA LEU A 52 4.67 10.00 -0.72
C LEU A 52 5.03 11.45 -0.45
N SER A 53 4.03 12.28 -0.21
CA SER A 53 4.27 13.65 0.20
C SER A 53 3.35 13.98 1.36
N THR A 54 3.85 14.81 2.26
CA THR A 54 3.11 15.20 3.45
C THR A 54 3.13 16.72 3.55
N GLU A 55 1.96 17.30 3.79
CA GLU A 55 1.84 18.73 4.03
C GLU A 55 1.23 18.95 5.40
N ASP A 56 1.89 19.77 6.20
CA ASP A 56 1.41 20.10 7.53
C ASP A 56 0.70 21.43 7.50
N PHE A 57 -0.57 21.43 7.86
CA PHE A 57 -1.33 22.64 8.03
C PHE A 57 -1.54 22.90 9.51
N VAL A 58 -1.95 24.09 9.84
CA VAL A 58 -2.12 24.46 11.26
C VAL A 58 -3.11 23.54 11.95
N ILE A 59 -4.15 23.13 11.25
CA ILE A 59 -5.24 22.36 11.85
C ILE A 59 -5.29 20.91 11.38
N MET A 60 -4.46 20.52 10.41
CA MET A 60 -4.50 19.16 9.91
C MET A 60 -3.21 18.81 9.17
N LYS A 61 -3.00 17.52 8.98
CA LYS A 61 -1.88 17.02 8.20
C LYS A 61 -2.45 16.30 6.99
N LYS A 62 -1.95 16.64 5.82
CA LYS A 62 -2.38 16.01 4.57
C LYS A 62 -1.25 15.16 4.02
N THR A 63 -1.51 13.89 3.78
CA THR A 63 -0.54 12.98 3.19
C THR A 63 -1.09 12.45 1.89
N THR A 64 -0.27 12.45 0.85
CA THR A 64 -0.66 11.94 -0.46
C THR A 64 0.22 10.74 -0.81
N TYR A 65 -0.40 9.60 -1.02
CA TYR A 65 0.27 8.39 -1.49
C TYR A 65 0.02 8.26 -2.98
N VAL A 66 1.08 8.07 -3.74
CA VAL A 66 0.96 7.84 -5.18
C VAL A 66 1.55 6.48 -5.49
N TYR A 67 0.75 5.63 -6.13
CA TYR A 67 1.17 4.32 -6.58
C TYR A 67 1.19 4.33 -8.09
N ARG A 68 2.32 3.97 -8.67
CA ARG A 68 2.48 3.93 -10.13
C ARG A 68 2.80 2.52 -10.57
N GLN A 69 2.06 2.05 -11.56
CA GLN A 69 2.26 0.73 -12.11
C GLN A 69 2.02 0.77 -13.60
N SER A 70 3.06 0.51 -14.38
CA SER A 70 3.01 0.64 -15.83
C SER A 70 2.54 2.05 -16.19
N LYS A 71 1.41 2.17 -16.85
CA LYS A 71 0.85 3.46 -17.25
C LYS A 71 -0.24 3.95 -16.30
N ASP A 72 -0.53 3.18 -15.26
CA ASP A 72 -1.61 3.52 -14.36
C ASP A 72 -1.11 4.20 -13.10
N THR A 73 -1.94 5.04 -12.53
CA THR A 73 -1.62 5.79 -11.32
C THR A 73 -2.79 5.73 -10.36
N VAL A 74 -2.49 5.48 -9.10
CA VAL A 74 -3.48 5.50 -8.02
C VAL A 74 -3.02 6.54 -7.02
N THR A 75 -3.90 7.46 -6.67
CA THR A 75 -3.60 8.52 -5.71
C THR A 75 -4.54 8.41 -4.53
N ILE A 76 -3.99 8.31 -3.33
CA ILE A 76 -4.77 8.25 -2.10
C ILE A 76 -4.40 9.44 -1.24
N VAL A 77 -5.39 10.24 -0.89
CA VAL A 77 -5.18 11.42 -0.04
C VAL A 77 -5.67 11.11 1.36
N PHE A 78 -4.81 11.34 2.34
CA PHE A 78 -5.13 11.15 3.75
C PHE A 78 -5.22 12.48 4.46
N LYS A 79 -6.19 12.57 5.34
CA LYS A 79 -6.32 13.70 6.24
C LYS A 79 -6.15 13.15 7.65
N ASP A 80 -5.06 13.56 8.33
CA ASP A 80 -4.77 13.11 9.70
C ASP A 80 -4.78 11.59 9.84
N ASP A 81 -4.10 10.90 8.91
CA ASP A 81 -3.96 9.44 8.97
C ASP A 81 -5.20 8.66 8.52
N LYS A 82 -6.19 9.33 7.94
CA LYS A 82 -7.38 8.64 7.43
C LYS A 82 -7.64 9.02 5.99
N VAL A 83 -8.06 8.04 5.20
CA VAL A 83 -8.35 8.26 3.78
C VAL A 83 -9.45 9.30 3.64
N GLN A 84 -9.16 10.35 2.89
CA GLN A 84 -10.13 11.38 2.56
C GLN A 84 -10.67 11.19 1.15
N SER A 85 -9.80 10.84 0.22
CA SER A 85 -10.22 10.62 -1.15
C SER A 85 -9.29 9.64 -1.84
N LYS A 86 -9.75 9.10 -2.95
CA LYS A 86 -9.04 8.09 -3.70
C LYS A 86 -9.31 8.34 -5.18
N ASP A 87 -8.26 8.26 -6.00
CA ASP A 87 -8.38 8.42 -7.43
C ASP A 87 -7.52 7.36 -8.11
N SER A 88 -7.99 6.83 -9.23
CA SER A 88 -7.31 5.72 -9.89
C SER A 88 -7.59 5.75 -11.38
N THR A 89 -6.57 5.47 -12.18
CA THR A 89 -6.72 5.33 -13.61
C THR A 89 -6.90 3.88 -14.04
N LEU A 90 -6.86 2.95 -13.07
CA LEU A 90 -7.02 1.53 -13.37
C LEU A 90 -8.39 1.25 -13.93
N SER A 91 -8.43 0.55 -15.02
CA SER A 91 -9.68 0.21 -15.69
C SER A 91 -9.81 -1.29 -15.89
N ASP A 92 -9.27 -2.05 -14.98
CA ASP A 92 -9.46 -3.47 -14.99
C ASP A 92 -9.10 -4.26 -16.17
#